data_d59d3dc0e5aa17b5a071843d7b9967b6
#
_entry.id   d59d3dc0e5aa17b5a071843d7b9967b6
#
_cell.length_a   1.000
_cell.length_b   1.000
_cell.length_c   1.000
_cell.angle_alpha   90.00
_cell.angle_beta   90.00
_cell.angle_gamma   90.00
#
_symmetry.space_group_name_H-M   'P 1'
#
loop_
_entity.id
_entity.type
_entity.pdbx_description
1 polymer ?
#
loop_
_entity_poly.entity_id
_entity_poly.type
_entity_poly.pdbx_seq_one_letter_code
_entity_poly.pdbx_strand_id
1 'polypeptide(L)'
;AKSRTSLLKKEVADVYRRYKELQSVLEESEGDQESRKREADFLQFEIGEIEAAELKEGEEESLTEQYRKYVNGRRILESLSAAYQAVETDGIGQAIHQVNEVADYDEPLKGIQGQLYDVESILNDVRHTISAYLDDMTFDEEEMARMEERLDLIHGLQAKYGGTVEQIYEALEEKKARLEKLENFDEY
;
A
#
# COMPACT_ATOMS: atom_id res chain seq x y z
N ALA A 1 66.04 10.37 -52.47
CA ALA A 1 64.75 9.58 -52.62
C ALA A 1 64.32 8.89 -51.35
N LYS A 2 65.22 8.26 -50.55
CA LYS A 2 64.88 7.53 -49.31
C LYS A 2 64.43 8.48 -48.18
N SER A 3 64.92 9.73 -48.08
CA SER A 3 64.52 10.67 -47.03
C SER A 3 63.14 11.25 -47.27
N ARG A 4 62.70 11.48 -48.51
CA ARG A 4 61.35 11.94 -48.86
C ARG A 4 60.29 10.89 -48.58
N THR A 5 60.52 9.58 -48.89
CA THR A 5 59.62 8.46 -48.64
C THR A 5 59.47 8.22 -47.12
N SER A 6 60.57 8.40 -46.35
CA SER A 6 60.57 8.26 -44.90
C SER A 6 59.76 9.37 -44.21
N LEU A 7 59.87 10.63 -44.70
CA LEU A 7 59.09 11.76 -44.24
C LEU A 7 57.60 11.60 -44.53
N LEU A 8 57.24 11.15 -45.74
CA LEU A 8 55.85 10.87 -46.12
C LEU A 8 55.21 9.76 -45.30
N LYS A 9 55.92 8.68 -45.01
CA LYS A 9 55.46 7.62 -44.12
C LYS A 9 55.20 8.10 -42.70
N LYS A 10 56.05 8.98 -42.21
CA LYS A 10 55.92 9.58 -40.88
C LYS A 10 54.71 10.52 -40.81
N GLU A 11 54.47 11.34 -41.84
CA GLU A 11 53.30 12.21 -41.93
C GLU A 11 52.00 11.43 -41.99
N VAL A 12 51.96 10.34 -42.78
CA VAL A 12 50.80 9.46 -42.88
C VAL A 12 50.52 8.77 -41.53
N ALA A 13 51.55 8.29 -40.85
CA ALA A 13 51.44 7.70 -39.53
C ALA A 13 50.89 8.68 -38.47
N ASP A 14 51.38 9.96 -38.52
CA ASP A 14 50.92 11.01 -37.61
C ASP A 14 49.46 11.40 -37.89
N VAL A 15 49.04 11.49 -39.15
CA VAL A 15 47.63 11.75 -39.53
C VAL A 15 46.71 10.60 -39.07
N TYR A 16 47.15 9.37 -39.28
CA TYR A 16 46.41 8.18 -38.87
C TYR A 16 46.24 8.11 -37.37
N ARG A 17 47.29 8.45 -36.62
CA ARG A 17 47.24 8.50 -35.13
C ARG A 17 46.23 9.54 -34.67
N ARG A 18 46.26 10.74 -35.22
CA ARG A 18 45.29 11.83 -34.93
C ARG A 18 43.86 11.41 -35.25
N TYR A 19 43.67 10.73 -36.38
CA TYR A 19 42.36 10.23 -36.75
C TYR A 19 41.81 9.23 -35.73
N LYS A 20 42.63 8.29 -35.27
CA LYS A 20 42.25 7.33 -34.23
C LYS A 20 41.98 8.00 -32.90
N GLU A 21 42.76 8.96 -32.51
CA GLU A 21 42.59 9.73 -31.26
C GLU A 21 41.27 10.49 -31.31
N LEU A 22 40.95 11.17 -32.41
CA LEU A 22 39.70 11.89 -32.63
C LEU A 22 38.49 10.93 -32.64
N GLN A 23 38.64 9.78 -33.27
CA GLN A 23 37.59 8.76 -33.31
C GLN A 23 37.29 8.21 -31.91
N SER A 24 38.33 7.95 -31.12
CA SER A 24 38.21 7.50 -29.73
C SER A 24 37.52 8.56 -28.86
N VAL A 25 37.89 9.82 -28.99
CA VAL A 25 37.26 10.95 -28.28
C VAL A 25 35.80 11.08 -28.66
N LEU A 26 35.47 10.93 -29.95
CA LEU A 26 34.09 10.99 -30.44
C LEU A 26 33.26 9.84 -29.90
N GLU A 27 33.76 8.61 -29.88
CA GLU A 27 33.09 7.43 -29.32
C GLU A 27 32.83 7.59 -27.82
N GLU A 28 33.82 8.10 -27.07
CA GLU A 28 33.66 8.41 -25.64
C GLU A 28 32.58 9.48 -25.42
N SER A 29 32.59 10.54 -26.22
CA SER A 29 31.57 11.60 -26.16
C SER A 29 30.17 11.09 -26.46
N GLU A 30 30.01 10.24 -27.46
CA GLU A 30 28.71 9.60 -27.80
C GLU A 30 28.23 8.67 -26.67
N GLY A 31 29.14 7.87 -26.10
CA GLY A 31 28.86 7.01 -24.96
C GLY A 31 28.42 7.81 -23.73
N ASP A 32 29.09 8.93 -23.47
CA ASP A 32 28.74 9.85 -22.38
C ASP A 32 27.38 10.51 -22.61
N GLN A 33 27.03 10.88 -23.84
CA GLN A 33 25.72 11.42 -24.19
C GLN A 33 24.60 10.39 -23.98
N GLU A 34 24.82 9.16 -24.39
CA GLU A 34 23.84 8.07 -24.17
C GLU A 34 23.65 7.80 -22.69
N SER A 35 24.73 7.79 -21.91
CA SER A 35 24.69 7.60 -20.46
C SER A 35 23.92 8.73 -19.78
N ARG A 36 24.17 9.98 -20.16
CA ARG A 36 23.43 11.15 -19.64
C ARG A 36 21.96 11.11 -20.01
N LYS A 37 21.64 10.68 -21.24
CA LYS A 37 20.25 10.55 -21.67
C LYS A 37 19.49 9.51 -20.84
N ARG A 38 20.11 8.34 -20.60
CA ARG A 38 19.50 7.29 -19.75
C ARG A 38 19.30 7.77 -18.34
N GLU A 39 20.28 8.47 -17.76
CA GLU A 39 20.16 9.07 -16.43
C GLU A 39 19.02 10.09 -16.39
N ALA A 40 18.94 10.97 -17.41
CA ALA A 40 17.87 11.97 -17.51
C ALA A 40 16.48 11.31 -17.60
N ASP A 41 16.32 10.26 -18.40
CA ASP A 41 15.07 9.54 -18.54
C ASP A 41 14.66 8.87 -17.24
N PHE A 42 15.62 8.28 -16.54
CA PHE A 42 15.39 7.67 -15.22
C PHE A 42 14.98 8.69 -14.17
N LEU A 43 15.67 9.83 -14.13
CA LEU A 43 15.32 10.93 -13.22
C LEU A 43 13.92 11.49 -13.51
N GLN A 44 13.56 11.65 -14.78
CA GLN A 44 12.21 12.09 -15.17
C GLN A 44 11.14 11.12 -14.70
N PHE A 45 11.39 9.82 -14.79
CA PHE A 45 10.51 8.80 -14.28
C PHE A 45 10.34 8.91 -12.76
N GLU A 46 11.43 9.00 -12.03
CA GLU A 46 11.42 9.10 -10.57
C GLU A 46 10.72 10.37 -10.09
N ILE A 47 11.03 11.51 -10.72
CA ILE A 47 10.38 12.80 -10.45
C ILE A 47 8.87 12.68 -10.67
N GLY A 48 8.46 12.12 -11.80
CA GLY A 48 7.06 11.91 -12.14
C GLY A 48 6.34 11.02 -11.14
N GLU A 49 6.97 9.96 -10.69
CA GLU A 49 6.43 9.03 -9.68
C GLU A 49 6.16 9.74 -8.36
N ILE A 50 7.12 10.53 -7.88
CA ILE A 50 6.96 11.27 -6.61
C ILE A 50 5.90 12.36 -6.74
N GLU A 51 5.96 13.16 -7.80
CA GLU A 51 5.01 14.27 -8.01
C GLU A 51 3.58 13.76 -8.20
N ALA A 52 3.38 12.68 -8.93
CA ALA A 52 2.07 12.10 -9.16
C ALA A 52 1.41 11.58 -7.88
N ALA A 53 2.21 11.18 -6.90
CA ALA A 53 1.71 10.68 -5.62
C ALA A 53 1.09 11.76 -4.73
N GLU A 54 1.46 13.02 -4.92
CA GLU A 54 0.95 14.14 -4.13
C GLU A 54 0.97 13.88 -2.62
N LEU A 55 2.12 13.47 -2.11
CA LEU A 55 2.29 13.11 -0.71
C LEU A 55 2.09 14.32 0.22
N LYS A 56 1.40 14.08 1.33
CA LYS A 56 1.13 15.09 2.36
C LYS A 56 1.71 14.66 3.70
N GLU A 57 2.19 15.61 4.48
CA GLU A 57 2.62 15.35 5.85
C GLU A 57 1.44 14.87 6.71
N GLY A 58 1.71 13.85 7.53
CA GLY A 58 0.69 13.27 8.40
C GLY A 58 -0.29 12.33 7.72
N GLU A 59 -0.22 12.18 6.40
CA GLU A 59 -1.13 11.30 5.64
C GLU A 59 -0.97 9.84 6.04
N GLU A 60 0.26 9.36 6.16
CA GLU A 60 0.54 7.97 6.55
C GLU A 60 -0.02 7.64 7.93
N GLU A 61 0.23 8.49 8.92
CA GLU A 61 -0.26 8.28 10.28
C GLU A 61 -1.79 8.30 10.34
N SER A 62 -2.40 9.23 9.63
CA SER A 62 -3.87 9.35 9.55
C SER A 62 -4.49 8.12 8.88
N LEU A 63 -3.94 7.69 7.75
CA LEU A 63 -4.42 6.51 7.04
C LEU A 63 -4.21 5.22 7.85
N THR A 64 -3.08 5.08 8.51
CA THR A 64 -2.78 3.92 9.35
C THR A 64 -3.79 3.81 10.50
N GLU A 65 -4.14 4.93 11.14
CA GLU A 65 -5.14 4.94 12.20
C GLU A 65 -6.53 4.59 11.67
N GLN A 66 -6.94 5.19 10.55
CA GLN A 66 -8.22 4.90 9.91
C GLN A 66 -8.29 3.43 9.46
N TYR A 67 -7.24 2.93 8.85
CA TYR A 67 -7.14 1.53 8.43
C TYR A 67 -7.30 0.58 9.61
N ARG A 68 -6.65 0.86 10.75
CA ARG A 68 -6.78 0.07 11.98
C ARG A 68 -8.23 0.02 12.46
N LYS A 69 -8.94 1.14 12.44
CA LYS A 69 -10.36 1.20 12.80
C LYS A 69 -11.21 0.33 11.89
N TYR A 70 -10.93 0.34 10.59
CA TYR A 70 -11.62 -0.51 9.61
C TYR A 70 -11.33 -2.00 9.85
N VAL A 71 -10.09 -2.37 10.09
CA VAL A 71 -9.70 -3.76 10.41
C VAL A 71 -10.39 -4.24 11.68
N ASN A 72 -10.43 -3.43 12.72
CA ASN A 72 -11.12 -3.74 13.97
C ASN A 72 -12.62 -3.84 13.76
N GLY A 73 -13.21 -2.95 12.98
CA GLY A 73 -14.62 -2.98 12.61
C GLY A 73 -14.99 -4.26 11.87
N ARG A 74 -14.18 -4.70 10.95
CA ARG A 74 -14.37 -5.97 10.23
C ARG A 74 -14.33 -7.16 11.18
N ARG A 75 -13.38 -7.18 12.11
CA ARG A 75 -13.25 -8.25 13.11
C ARG A 75 -14.47 -8.29 14.04
N ILE A 76 -14.94 -7.12 14.48
CA ILE A 76 -16.15 -7.01 15.29
C ILE A 76 -17.34 -7.56 14.51
N LEU A 77 -17.51 -7.16 13.25
CA LEU A 77 -18.59 -7.63 12.38
C LEU A 77 -18.58 -9.15 12.25
N GLU A 78 -17.42 -9.75 11.94
CA GLU A 78 -17.28 -11.20 11.79
C GLU A 78 -17.59 -11.93 13.10
N SER A 79 -17.06 -11.46 14.23
CA SER A 79 -17.25 -12.10 15.54
C SER A 79 -18.69 -11.98 16.04
N LEU A 80 -19.30 -10.80 15.90
CA LEU A 80 -20.69 -10.62 16.33
C LEU A 80 -21.67 -11.36 15.42
N SER A 81 -21.42 -11.43 14.14
CA SER A 81 -22.23 -12.23 13.21
C SER A 81 -22.18 -13.70 13.58
N ALA A 82 -20.99 -14.22 13.90
CA ALA A 82 -20.82 -15.59 14.36
C ALA A 82 -21.52 -15.83 15.70
N ALA A 83 -21.41 -14.88 16.65
CA ALA A 83 -22.11 -14.97 17.94
C ALA A 83 -23.61 -14.95 17.75
N TYR A 84 -24.14 -14.11 16.88
CA TYR A 84 -25.58 -14.09 16.56
C TYR A 84 -26.07 -15.44 16.04
N GLN A 85 -25.31 -16.07 15.15
CA GLN A 85 -25.63 -17.38 14.61
C GLN A 85 -25.53 -18.49 15.68
N ALA A 86 -24.60 -18.38 16.62
CA ALA A 86 -24.40 -19.36 17.69
C ALA A 86 -25.47 -19.29 18.79
N VAL A 87 -26.05 -18.11 19.02
CA VAL A 87 -27.10 -17.89 20.02
C VAL A 87 -28.46 -18.24 19.43
N GLU A 88 -28.73 -19.52 19.32
CA GLU A 88 -30.03 -20.04 18.84
C GLU A 88 -30.96 -20.33 20.00
N THR A 89 -32.27 -20.10 19.78
CA THR A 89 -33.30 -20.34 20.80
C THR A 89 -34.06 -21.66 20.57
N ASP A 90 -33.76 -22.38 19.49
CA ASP A 90 -34.49 -23.62 19.13
C ASP A 90 -34.37 -24.71 20.20
N GLY A 91 -33.17 -24.94 20.73
CA GLY A 91 -32.94 -25.91 21.79
C GLY A 91 -33.65 -25.55 23.08
N ILE A 92 -33.70 -24.25 23.42
CA ILE A 92 -34.44 -23.76 24.60
C ILE A 92 -35.93 -23.88 24.38
N GLY A 93 -36.45 -23.58 23.19
CA GLY A 93 -37.86 -23.77 22.85
C GLY A 93 -38.29 -25.22 22.98
N GLN A 94 -37.45 -26.15 22.54
CA GLN A 94 -37.71 -27.59 22.70
C GLN A 94 -37.71 -28.00 24.16
N ALA A 95 -36.77 -27.50 24.97
CA ALA A 95 -36.72 -27.77 26.40
C ALA A 95 -37.97 -27.24 27.13
N ILE A 96 -38.40 -26.02 26.77
CA ILE A 96 -39.64 -25.44 27.31
C ILE A 96 -40.84 -26.32 26.97
N HIS A 97 -40.96 -26.76 25.73
CA HIS A 97 -42.05 -27.63 25.30
C HIS A 97 -42.08 -28.92 26.12
N GLN A 98 -40.96 -29.59 26.33
CA GLN A 98 -40.86 -30.81 27.10
C GLN A 98 -41.21 -30.60 28.57
N VAL A 99 -40.71 -29.53 29.18
CA VAL A 99 -41.03 -29.23 30.60
C VAL A 99 -42.49 -28.83 30.78
N ASN A 100 -43.05 -28.08 29.82
CA ASN A 100 -44.47 -27.69 29.86
C ASN A 100 -45.41 -28.91 29.91
N GLU A 101 -45.06 -30.02 29.25
CA GLU A 101 -45.89 -31.22 29.23
C GLU A 101 -45.96 -31.88 30.61
N VAL A 102 -44.97 -31.70 31.45
CA VAL A 102 -44.91 -32.36 32.77
C VAL A 102 -45.00 -31.40 33.96
N ALA A 103 -45.01 -30.10 33.70
CA ALA A 103 -44.92 -29.07 34.75
C ALA A 103 -46.03 -29.14 35.79
N ASP A 104 -47.21 -29.59 35.39
CA ASP A 104 -48.35 -29.71 36.28
C ASP A 104 -48.32 -30.98 37.17
N TYR A 105 -47.38 -31.89 36.91
CA TYR A 105 -47.32 -33.16 37.68
C TYR A 105 -46.56 -33.00 39.01
N ASP A 106 -45.70 -32.03 39.11
CA ASP A 106 -44.90 -31.78 40.32
C ASP A 106 -44.52 -30.29 40.43
N GLU A 107 -44.75 -29.71 41.59
CA GLU A 107 -44.59 -28.29 41.84
C GLU A 107 -43.14 -27.78 41.55
N PRO A 108 -42.08 -28.52 41.91
CA PRO A 108 -40.69 -28.08 41.57
C PRO A 108 -40.44 -27.90 40.09
N LEU A 109 -41.20 -28.56 39.22
CA LEU A 109 -41.03 -28.46 37.77
C LEU A 109 -41.42 -27.07 37.23
N LYS A 110 -42.31 -26.37 37.94
CA LYS A 110 -42.68 -24.97 37.59
C LYS A 110 -41.49 -24.00 37.76
N GLY A 111 -40.62 -24.28 38.73
CA GLY A 111 -39.36 -23.52 38.88
C GLY A 111 -38.43 -23.68 37.69
N ILE A 112 -38.30 -24.91 37.19
CA ILE A 112 -37.49 -25.18 35.96
C ILE A 112 -38.12 -24.49 34.76
N GLN A 113 -39.45 -24.57 34.61
CA GLN A 113 -40.21 -23.90 33.56
C GLN A 113 -39.90 -22.37 33.56
N GLY A 114 -40.00 -21.73 34.74
CA GLY A 114 -39.69 -20.29 34.89
C GLY A 114 -38.28 -19.94 34.53
N GLN A 115 -37.29 -20.77 34.94
CA GLN A 115 -35.89 -20.56 34.58
C GLN A 115 -35.66 -20.65 33.05
N LEU A 116 -36.31 -21.59 32.39
CA LEU A 116 -36.20 -21.74 30.95
C LEU A 116 -36.82 -20.55 30.20
N TYR A 117 -37.96 -20.04 30.64
CA TYR A 117 -38.53 -18.81 30.07
C TYR A 117 -37.61 -17.59 30.27
N ASP A 118 -36.98 -17.48 31.43
CA ASP A 118 -36.03 -16.40 31.71
C ASP A 118 -34.82 -16.48 30.77
N VAL A 119 -34.25 -17.66 30.58
CA VAL A 119 -33.17 -17.89 29.65
C VAL A 119 -33.54 -17.52 28.21
N GLU A 120 -34.74 -17.98 27.77
CA GLU A 120 -35.24 -17.63 26.42
C GLU A 120 -35.36 -16.14 26.23
N SER A 121 -35.92 -15.44 27.21
CA SER A 121 -36.05 -13.97 27.18
C SER A 121 -34.70 -13.28 27.09
N ILE A 122 -33.72 -13.70 27.87
CA ILE A 122 -32.36 -13.15 27.87
C ILE A 122 -31.67 -13.41 26.53
N LEU A 123 -31.80 -14.64 25.98
CA LEU A 123 -31.21 -14.95 24.68
C LEU A 123 -31.82 -14.12 23.56
N ASN A 124 -33.14 -13.93 23.57
CA ASN A 124 -33.78 -13.03 22.59
C ASN A 124 -33.32 -11.59 22.72
N ASP A 125 -33.16 -11.10 23.95
CA ASP A 125 -32.63 -9.74 24.18
C ASP A 125 -31.19 -9.61 23.68
N VAL A 126 -30.32 -10.59 23.91
CA VAL A 126 -28.95 -10.62 23.41
C VAL A 126 -28.92 -10.60 21.89
N ARG A 127 -29.72 -11.43 21.24
CA ARG A 127 -29.83 -11.46 19.78
C ARG A 127 -30.28 -10.12 19.22
N HIS A 128 -31.26 -9.50 19.84
CA HIS A 128 -31.78 -8.19 19.45
C HIS A 128 -30.69 -7.11 19.61
N THR A 129 -29.96 -7.13 20.73
CA THR A 129 -28.85 -6.19 20.97
C THR A 129 -27.75 -6.34 19.94
N ILE A 130 -27.35 -7.58 19.63
CA ILE A 130 -26.33 -7.84 18.59
C ILE A 130 -26.82 -7.33 17.22
N SER A 131 -28.06 -7.65 16.86
CA SER A 131 -28.63 -7.21 15.59
C SER A 131 -28.66 -5.69 15.47
N ALA A 132 -29.08 -4.98 16.52
CA ALA A 132 -29.07 -3.52 16.56
C ALA A 132 -27.67 -2.94 16.43
N TYR A 133 -26.70 -3.53 17.12
CA TYR A 133 -25.29 -3.09 16.99
C TYR A 133 -24.77 -3.27 15.56
N LEU A 134 -25.04 -4.40 14.94
CA LEU A 134 -24.61 -4.69 13.56
C LEU A 134 -25.29 -3.76 12.54
N ASP A 135 -26.58 -3.43 12.76
CA ASP A 135 -27.32 -2.51 11.89
C ASP A 135 -26.73 -1.09 11.93
N ASP A 136 -26.19 -0.67 13.07
CA ASP A 136 -25.55 0.63 13.23
C ASP A 136 -24.12 0.67 12.70
N MET A 137 -23.50 -0.49 12.45
CA MET A 137 -22.17 -0.56 11.89
C MET A 137 -22.16 -0.22 10.42
N THR A 138 -21.33 0.75 10.05
CA THR A 138 -21.00 1.04 8.64
C THR A 138 -19.62 0.49 8.34
N PHE A 139 -19.54 -0.45 7.42
CA PHE A 139 -18.28 -1.01 6.95
C PHE A 139 -18.26 -0.94 5.42
N ASP A 140 -17.30 -0.16 4.89
CA ASP A 140 -17.09 0.02 3.46
C ASP A 140 -15.79 -0.67 3.03
N GLU A 141 -15.93 -1.84 2.41
CA GLU A 141 -14.79 -2.62 1.91
C GLU A 141 -14.03 -1.91 0.80
N GLU A 142 -14.72 -1.13 -0.03
CA GLU A 142 -14.09 -0.36 -1.10
C GLU A 142 -13.19 0.75 -0.54
N GLU A 143 -13.65 1.44 0.50
CA GLU A 143 -12.85 2.46 1.16
C GLU A 143 -11.64 1.87 1.87
N MET A 144 -11.80 0.72 2.53
CA MET A 144 -10.69 -0.02 3.12
C MET A 144 -9.65 -0.40 2.07
N ALA A 145 -10.08 -0.90 0.92
CA ALA A 145 -9.20 -1.27 -0.18
C ALA A 145 -8.44 -0.05 -0.74
N ARG A 146 -9.09 1.10 -0.85
CA ARG A 146 -8.45 2.36 -1.27
C ARG A 146 -7.38 2.82 -0.28
N MET A 147 -7.65 2.72 1.02
CA MET A 147 -6.68 3.05 2.07
C MET A 147 -5.46 2.13 2.02
N GLU A 148 -5.69 0.84 1.86
CA GLU A 148 -4.64 -0.17 1.74
C GLU A 148 -3.75 0.09 0.52
N GLU A 149 -4.36 0.35 -0.63
CA GLU A 149 -3.66 0.69 -1.87
C GLU A 149 -2.83 1.97 -1.71
N ARG A 150 -3.40 3.00 -1.09
CA ARG A 150 -2.69 4.26 -0.84
C ARG A 150 -1.51 4.08 0.13
N LEU A 151 -1.70 3.32 1.21
CA LEU A 151 -0.62 2.98 2.15
C LEU A 151 0.50 2.20 1.46
N ASP A 152 0.18 1.24 0.61
CA ASP A 152 1.16 0.48 -0.16
C ASP A 152 1.97 1.40 -1.08
N LEU A 153 1.31 2.36 -1.74
CA LEU A 153 1.98 3.36 -2.56
C LEU A 153 2.96 4.22 -1.73
N ILE A 154 2.51 4.72 -0.58
CA ILE A 154 3.34 5.53 0.31
C ILE A 154 4.54 4.72 0.81
N HIS A 155 4.32 3.48 1.26
CA HIS A 155 5.39 2.59 1.73
C HIS A 155 6.39 2.27 0.62
N GLY A 156 5.92 2.08 -0.61
CA GLY A 156 6.77 1.86 -1.78
C GLY A 156 7.67 3.05 -2.07
N LEU A 157 7.15 4.28 -1.99
CA LEU A 157 7.92 5.50 -2.17
C LEU A 157 8.91 5.73 -1.03
N GLN A 158 8.52 5.41 0.21
CA GLN A 158 9.41 5.47 1.36
C GLN A 158 10.59 4.51 1.21
N ALA A 159 10.34 3.30 0.75
CA ALA A 159 11.39 2.31 0.52
C ALA A 159 12.39 2.74 -0.55
N LYS A 160 11.94 3.49 -1.56
CA LYS A 160 12.79 3.96 -2.66
C LYS A 160 13.52 5.26 -2.35
N TYR A 161 12.88 6.22 -1.69
CA TYR A 161 13.34 7.61 -1.69
C TYR A 161 13.61 8.19 -0.30
N GLY A 162 13.03 7.65 0.75
CA GLY A 162 13.27 8.12 2.11
C GLY A 162 12.12 7.81 3.05
N GLY A 163 12.42 7.55 4.32
CA GLY A 163 11.46 7.08 5.32
C GLY A 163 10.38 8.07 5.74
N THR A 164 10.52 9.34 5.38
CA THR A 164 9.54 10.40 5.68
C THR A 164 9.16 11.14 4.42
N VAL A 165 8.00 11.79 4.42
CA VAL A 165 7.55 12.65 3.31
C VAL A 165 8.56 13.77 3.05
N GLU A 166 9.09 14.35 4.11
CA GLU A 166 10.13 15.38 4.03
C GLU A 166 11.38 14.87 3.30
N GLN A 167 11.86 13.68 3.65
CA GLN A 167 13.01 13.06 2.99
C GLN A 167 12.73 12.72 1.52
N ILE A 168 11.51 12.30 1.20
CA ILE A 168 11.10 12.04 -0.19
C ILE A 168 11.14 13.34 -1.00
N TYR A 169 10.64 14.45 -0.46
CA TYR A 169 10.70 15.75 -1.14
C TYR A 169 12.11 16.31 -1.25
N GLU A 170 12.98 16.04 -0.28
CA GLU A 170 14.40 16.36 -0.40
C GLU A 170 15.03 15.59 -1.57
N ALA A 171 14.75 14.30 -1.67
CA ALA A 171 15.20 13.47 -2.79
C ALA A 171 14.67 14.00 -4.13
N LEU A 172 13.40 14.43 -4.16
CA LEU A 172 12.78 15.03 -5.34
C LEU A 172 13.57 16.28 -5.80
N GLU A 173 13.88 17.19 -4.88
CA GLU A 173 14.61 18.40 -5.19
C GLU A 173 16.03 18.11 -5.69
N GLU A 174 16.71 17.13 -5.11
CA GLU A 174 18.03 16.68 -5.58
C GLU A 174 17.96 16.12 -7.00
N LYS A 175 16.92 15.34 -7.30
CA LYS A 175 16.69 14.77 -8.63
C LYS A 175 16.41 15.85 -9.67
N LYS A 176 15.59 16.83 -9.33
CA LYS A 176 15.30 17.99 -10.19
C LYS A 176 16.55 18.79 -10.48
N ALA A 177 17.38 19.05 -9.47
CA ALA A 177 18.63 19.76 -9.62
C ALA A 177 19.62 19.00 -10.53
N ARG A 178 19.69 17.68 -10.36
CA ARG A 178 20.53 16.83 -11.21
C ARG A 178 20.05 16.82 -12.66
N LEU A 179 18.74 16.70 -12.86
CA LEU A 179 18.15 16.74 -14.20
C LEU A 179 18.43 18.06 -14.90
N GLU A 180 18.29 19.18 -14.21
CA GLU A 180 18.60 20.51 -14.74
C GLU A 180 20.06 20.60 -15.18
N LYS A 181 21.00 20.10 -14.39
CA LYS A 181 22.41 20.05 -14.77
C LYS A 181 22.65 19.22 -16.02
N LEU A 182 22.00 18.08 -16.17
CA LEU A 182 22.13 17.22 -17.34
C LEU A 182 21.56 17.89 -18.59
N GLU A 183 20.43 18.56 -18.47
CA GLU A 183 19.80 19.30 -19.57
C GLU A 183 20.65 20.49 -20.01
N ASN A 184 21.20 21.24 -19.06
CA ASN A 184 22.09 22.39 -19.36
C ASN A 184 23.40 21.93 -20.00
N PHE A 185 23.89 20.76 -19.64
CA PHE A 185 25.12 20.21 -20.24
C PHE A 185 24.91 19.89 -21.73
N ASP A 186 23.74 19.43 -22.12
CA ASP A 186 23.40 19.09 -23.50
C ASP A 186 23.18 20.35 -24.37
N GLU A 187 22.92 21.53 -23.79
CA GLU A 187 22.78 22.81 -24.49
C GLU A 187 24.14 23.42 -24.90
N TYR A 188 25.26 23.01 -24.29
CA TYR A 188 26.60 23.43 -24.59
C TYR A 188 27.38 22.36 -25.36
#